data_bf1ec6acbdf29dffe1a1756ac04a3bb0
#
_entry.id   bf1ec6acbdf29dffe1a1756ac04a3bb0
#
_cell.length_a   1.000
_cell.length_b   1.000
_cell.length_c   1.000
_cell.angle_alpha   90.00
_cell.angle_beta   90.00
_cell.angle_gamma   90.00
#
_symmetry.space_group_name_H-M   'P 1'
#
loop_
_entity.id
_entity.type
_entity.pdbx_description
1 polymer ?
#
loop_
_entity_poly.entity_id
_entity_poly.type
_entity_poly.pdbx_seq_one_letter_code
_entity_poly.pdbx_strand_id
1 'polypeptide(L)'
;REFNIDTQYSIKEIKSAKVTPDISNQNLIERGDSIINIIDSNTLIFVEEIDTIKKKLLENKVNNSNDYSEKLFFKELKDKKLISVNNFDKRADIKFNIIQQPSFNKKFEILNDDLKKHAKNNYKINIFFSNKEQSNRFEQILSKFNYNYEFKSIIKPIHKGFINNDDLKVCYTDHEIFNRFH
;
A
#
# COMPACT_ATOMS: atom_id res chain seq x y z
N ARG A 1 11.41 -16.70 21.71
CA ARG A 1 10.79 -16.57 23.05
C ARG A 1 9.41 -17.21 23.03
N GLU A 2 9.01 -17.78 24.15
CA GLU A 2 7.64 -18.26 24.39
C GLU A 2 6.85 -17.12 25.04
N PHE A 3 5.62 -16.89 24.56
CA PHE A 3 4.76 -15.80 25.04
C PHE A 3 3.46 -16.37 25.60
N ASN A 4 2.93 -15.71 26.62
CA ASN A 4 1.56 -15.93 27.06
C ASN A 4 0.59 -15.31 26.04
N ILE A 5 -0.39 -16.08 25.58
CA ILE A 5 -1.32 -15.64 24.52
C ILE A 5 -2.22 -14.50 25.01
N ASP A 6 -2.65 -14.55 26.27
CA ASP A 6 -3.60 -13.58 26.81
C ASP A 6 -2.94 -12.26 27.20
N THR A 7 -1.74 -12.33 27.78
CA THR A 7 -1.03 -11.15 28.31
C THR A 7 0.03 -10.62 27.37
N GLN A 8 0.43 -11.39 26.37
CA GLN A 8 1.53 -11.14 25.43
C GLN A 8 2.90 -10.92 26.09
N TYR A 9 3.03 -11.25 27.38
CA TYR A 9 4.33 -11.21 28.05
C TYR A 9 5.19 -12.41 27.71
N SER A 10 6.49 -12.16 27.58
CA SER A 10 7.48 -13.22 27.40
C SER A 10 7.56 -14.11 28.65
N ILE A 11 7.37 -15.43 28.51
CA ILE A 11 7.45 -16.39 29.60
C ILE A 11 8.88 -16.85 29.76
N LYS A 12 9.53 -17.26 28.66
CA LYS A 12 10.92 -17.73 28.69
C LYS A 12 11.61 -17.60 27.34
N GLU A 13 12.93 -17.64 27.37
CA GLU A 13 13.71 -17.80 26.15
C GLU A 13 13.75 -19.26 25.72
N ILE A 14 13.54 -19.49 24.42
CA ILE A 14 13.72 -20.79 23.79
C ILE A 14 14.87 -20.71 22.79
N LYS A 15 15.72 -21.74 22.78
CA LYS A 15 16.89 -21.78 21.88
C LYS A 15 16.48 -22.12 20.43
N SER A 16 15.41 -22.85 20.25
CA SER A 16 14.86 -23.20 18.95
C SER A 16 13.37 -23.46 19.05
N ALA A 17 12.64 -23.18 17.99
CA ALA A 17 11.25 -23.60 17.82
C ALA A 17 11.13 -24.31 16.47
N LYS A 18 10.52 -25.49 16.47
CA LYS A 18 10.17 -26.20 15.24
C LYS A 18 8.76 -25.78 14.86
N VAL A 19 8.63 -25.00 13.79
CA VAL A 19 7.34 -24.73 13.18
C VAL A 19 7.11 -25.84 12.16
N THR A 20 6.18 -26.74 12.45
CA THR A 20 5.75 -27.73 11.48
C THR A 20 4.48 -27.20 10.84
N PRO A 21 4.49 -26.87 9.54
CA PRO A 21 3.24 -26.56 8.85
C PRO A 21 2.36 -27.81 8.90
N ASP A 22 1.07 -27.62 9.08
CA ASP A 22 0.07 -28.71 9.16
C ASP A 22 0.00 -29.55 7.85
N ILE A 23 0.73 -29.11 6.83
CA ILE A 23 0.85 -29.70 5.50
C ILE A 23 1.80 -30.91 5.45
N SER A 24 2.47 -31.27 6.59
CA SER A 24 3.49 -32.34 6.57
C SER A 24 2.95 -33.77 6.57
N ASN A 25 1.65 -33.98 6.59
CA ASN A 25 1.04 -35.28 6.32
C ASN A 25 0.84 -35.46 4.81
N GLN A 26 1.91 -35.85 4.12
CA GLN A 26 1.90 -36.14 2.68
C GLN A 26 0.85 -37.19 2.25
N ASN A 27 0.26 -37.93 3.19
CA ASN A 27 -0.81 -38.91 2.94
C ASN A 27 -2.22 -38.29 3.04
N LEU A 28 -2.37 -37.04 3.42
CA LEU A 28 -3.65 -36.30 3.51
C LEU A 28 -3.75 -35.17 2.49
N ILE A 29 -2.86 -35.10 1.51
CA ILE A 29 -2.99 -34.20 0.36
C ILE A 29 -4.03 -34.78 -0.64
N GLU A 30 -5.20 -35.08 -0.16
CA GLU A 30 -6.40 -34.94 -0.95
C GLU A 30 -6.61 -33.43 -1.10
N ARG A 31 -6.17 -32.91 -2.25
CA ARG A 31 -6.44 -31.54 -2.79
C ARG A 31 -6.78 -30.52 -1.71
N GLY A 32 -5.80 -29.92 -1.11
CA GLY A 32 -6.01 -28.77 -0.26
C GLY A 32 -6.79 -27.70 -1.02
N ASP A 33 -7.84 -27.17 -0.44
CA ASP A 33 -8.58 -26.07 -1.03
C ASP A 33 -7.70 -24.82 -1.08
N SER A 34 -7.81 -24.09 -2.19
CA SER A 34 -7.16 -22.80 -2.31
C SER A 34 -7.74 -21.84 -1.28
N ILE A 35 -6.90 -21.03 -0.64
CA ILE A 35 -7.36 -19.96 0.24
C ILE A 35 -8.39 -19.06 -0.44
N ILE A 36 -8.30 -18.89 -1.76
CA ILE A 36 -9.24 -18.10 -2.55
C ILE A 36 -10.65 -18.70 -2.53
N ASN A 37 -10.76 -20.02 -2.47
CA ASN A 37 -12.05 -20.69 -2.37
C ASN A 37 -12.66 -20.62 -0.97
N ILE A 38 -11.82 -20.54 0.06
CA ILE A 38 -12.26 -20.44 1.47
C ILE A 38 -12.73 -19.02 1.79
N ILE A 39 -12.17 -18.01 1.14
CA ILE A 39 -12.51 -16.60 1.35
C ILE A 39 -13.95 -16.32 0.87
N ASP A 40 -14.73 -15.63 1.70
CA ASP A 40 -16.09 -15.18 1.35
C ASP A 40 -16.10 -14.36 0.05
N SER A 41 -17.16 -14.52 -0.75
CA SER A 41 -17.32 -13.81 -2.03
C SER A 41 -17.37 -12.28 -1.90
N ASN A 42 -17.78 -11.76 -0.74
CA ASN A 42 -17.79 -10.33 -0.44
C ASN A 42 -16.45 -9.78 0.03
N THR A 43 -15.47 -10.64 0.29
CA THR A 43 -14.13 -10.22 0.71
C THR A 43 -13.45 -9.46 -0.42
N LEU A 44 -12.87 -8.31 -0.07
CA LEU A 44 -12.06 -7.52 -0.97
C LEU A 44 -10.62 -8.03 -0.93
N ILE A 45 -10.10 -8.49 -2.06
CA ILE A 45 -8.75 -9.02 -2.19
C ILE A 45 -7.85 -7.96 -2.82
N PHE A 46 -6.79 -7.57 -2.11
CA PHE A 46 -5.75 -6.71 -2.65
C PHE A 46 -4.64 -7.58 -3.24
N VAL A 47 -4.31 -7.33 -4.49
CA VAL A 47 -3.23 -8.02 -5.20
C VAL A 47 -2.21 -7.00 -5.67
N GLU A 48 -1.00 -7.14 -5.19
CA GLU A 48 0.13 -6.36 -5.65
C GLU A 48 0.93 -7.15 -6.69
N GLU A 49 1.31 -6.49 -7.79
CA GLU A 49 2.14 -7.09 -8.86
C GLU A 49 1.63 -8.45 -9.38
N ILE A 50 0.41 -8.49 -9.90
CA ILE A 50 -0.22 -9.72 -10.40
C ILE A 50 0.64 -10.47 -11.43
N ASP A 51 1.45 -9.77 -12.22
CA ASP A 51 2.36 -10.38 -13.19
C ASP A 51 3.50 -11.14 -12.52
N THR A 52 3.97 -10.68 -11.37
CA THR A 52 4.97 -11.39 -10.55
C THR A 52 4.38 -12.69 -9.97
N ILE A 53 3.12 -12.66 -9.52
CA ILE A 53 2.41 -13.86 -9.06
C ILE A 53 2.29 -14.85 -10.21
N LYS A 54 1.87 -14.37 -11.38
CA LYS A 54 1.76 -15.19 -12.58
C LYS A 54 3.08 -15.87 -12.93
N LYS A 55 4.18 -15.12 -12.93
CA LYS A 55 5.52 -15.65 -13.21
C LYS A 55 5.93 -16.74 -12.21
N LYS A 56 5.73 -16.52 -10.92
CA LYS A 56 6.03 -17.51 -9.88
C LYS A 56 5.19 -18.78 -10.01
N LEU A 57 3.90 -18.66 -10.35
CA LEU A 57 3.05 -19.83 -10.58
C LEU A 57 3.49 -20.65 -11.79
N LEU A 58 4.00 -19.99 -12.85
CA LEU A 58 4.57 -20.67 -14.02
C LEU A 58 5.90 -21.36 -13.70
N GLU A 59 6.77 -20.73 -12.92
CA GLU A 59 8.06 -21.29 -12.49
C GLU A 59 7.87 -22.53 -11.61
N ASN A 60 6.92 -22.52 -10.69
CA ASN A 60 6.60 -23.66 -9.82
C ASN A 60 6.05 -24.86 -10.60
N LYS A 61 5.32 -24.63 -11.69
CA LYS A 61 4.76 -25.67 -12.54
C LYS A 61 5.83 -26.57 -13.19
N VAL A 62 7.03 -26.05 -13.36
CA VAL A 62 8.17 -26.80 -13.95
C VAL A 62 8.70 -27.86 -12.96
N ASN A 63 8.50 -27.67 -11.67
CA ASN A 63 9.10 -28.49 -10.61
C ASN A 63 8.15 -29.55 -10.03
N ASN A 64 6.83 -29.40 -10.14
CA ASN A 64 5.85 -30.34 -9.55
C ASN A 64 4.61 -30.54 -10.45
N SER A 65 4.33 -31.74 -10.85
CA SER A 65 3.23 -32.08 -11.77
C SER A 65 1.82 -31.97 -11.17
N ASN A 66 1.69 -31.81 -9.85
CA ASN A 66 0.41 -31.79 -9.14
C ASN A 66 0.05 -30.41 -8.58
N ASP A 67 0.80 -29.36 -8.93
CA ASP A 67 0.62 -28.07 -8.33
C ASP A 67 -0.57 -27.26 -8.91
N TYR A 68 -1.10 -26.43 -8.06
CA TYR A 68 -2.12 -25.43 -8.32
C TYR A 68 -1.74 -24.58 -9.56
N SER A 69 -2.48 -24.74 -10.63
CA SER A 69 -2.11 -24.13 -11.91
C SER A 69 -2.47 -22.64 -11.98
N GLU A 70 -1.67 -21.88 -12.73
CA GLU A 70 -1.97 -20.47 -13.04
C GLU A 70 -3.42 -20.29 -13.53
N LYS A 71 -3.88 -21.16 -14.43
CA LYS A 71 -5.25 -21.09 -14.97
C LYS A 71 -6.32 -21.24 -13.88
N LEU A 72 -6.10 -22.11 -12.90
CA LEU A 72 -7.01 -22.33 -11.80
C LEU A 72 -7.04 -21.12 -10.87
N PHE A 73 -5.87 -20.58 -10.52
CA PHE A 73 -5.74 -19.36 -9.73
C PHE A 73 -6.53 -18.18 -10.31
N PHE A 74 -6.33 -17.89 -11.59
CA PHE A 74 -7.05 -16.79 -12.23
C PHE A 74 -8.54 -17.08 -12.43
N LYS A 75 -8.93 -18.34 -12.60
CA LYS A 75 -10.34 -18.74 -12.63
C LYS A 75 -11.02 -18.47 -11.29
N GLU A 76 -10.38 -18.84 -10.19
CA GLU A 76 -10.92 -18.63 -8.83
C GLU A 76 -10.98 -17.15 -8.45
N LEU A 77 -10.02 -16.33 -8.91
CA LEU A 77 -10.03 -14.89 -8.69
C LEU A 77 -11.13 -14.16 -9.46
N LYS A 78 -11.60 -14.72 -10.58
CA LYS A 78 -12.53 -14.03 -11.49
C LYS A 78 -13.84 -13.60 -10.83
N ASP A 79 -14.31 -14.40 -9.88
CA ASP A 79 -15.59 -14.17 -9.18
C ASP A 79 -15.40 -13.43 -7.85
N LYS A 80 -14.21 -12.92 -7.57
CA LYS A 80 -13.88 -12.19 -6.35
C LYS A 80 -13.76 -10.69 -6.62
N LYS A 81 -14.02 -9.90 -5.59
CA LYS A 81 -13.79 -8.45 -5.63
C LYS A 81 -12.30 -8.18 -5.51
N LEU A 82 -11.67 -7.78 -6.60
CA LEU A 82 -10.23 -7.62 -6.71
C LEU A 82 -9.83 -6.15 -6.82
N ILE A 83 -8.87 -5.73 -6.01
CA ILE A 83 -8.13 -4.48 -6.21
C ILE A 83 -6.70 -4.84 -6.58
N SER A 84 -6.30 -4.50 -7.80
CA SER A 84 -4.93 -4.64 -8.26
C SER A 84 -4.16 -3.34 -8.02
N VAL A 85 -3.03 -3.44 -7.34
CA VAL A 85 -2.14 -2.31 -7.04
C VAL A 85 -0.90 -2.43 -7.91
N ASN A 86 -0.39 -1.29 -8.38
CA ASN A 86 0.79 -1.19 -9.25
C ASN A 86 0.67 -1.97 -10.58
N ASN A 87 -0.54 -2.10 -11.09
CA ASN A 87 -0.77 -2.80 -12.35
C ASN A 87 -1.68 -1.99 -13.28
N PHE A 88 -1.27 -1.83 -14.52
CA PHE A 88 -2.08 -1.23 -15.59
C PHE A 88 -2.90 -2.32 -16.31
N ASP A 89 -3.70 -3.09 -15.56
CA ASP A 89 -4.57 -4.07 -16.18
C ASP A 89 -5.63 -3.37 -17.03
N LYS A 90 -5.58 -3.61 -18.35
CA LYS A 90 -6.54 -3.03 -19.30
C LYS A 90 -7.98 -3.50 -19.05
N ARG A 91 -8.15 -4.59 -18.30
CA ARG A 91 -9.45 -5.20 -17.98
C ARG A 91 -10.10 -4.64 -16.71
N ALA A 92 -9.41 -3.74 -16.01
CA ALA A 92 -9.98 -3.15 -14.80
C ALA A 92 -11.23 -2.30 -15.12
N ASP A 93 -12.33 -2.55 -14.39
CA ASP A 93 -13.58 -1.80 -14.52
C ASP A 93 -13.42 -0.35 -14.05
N ILE A 94 -12.64 -0.15 -13.00
CA ILE A 94 -12.33 1.16 -12.43
C ILE A 94 -10.80 1.32 -12.38
N LYS A 95 -10.32 2.46 -12.86
CA LYS A 95 -8.90 2.80 -12.85
C LYS A 95 -8.71 4.10 -12.09
N PHE A 96 -7.67 4.17 -11.27
CA PHE A 96 -7.29 5.39 -10.55
C PHE A 96 -5.98 5.91 -11.11
N ASN A 97 -5.96 7.16 -11.54
CA ASN A 97 -4.75 7.86 -11.97
C ASN A 97 -4.09 8.54 -10.75
N ILE A 98 -3.53 7.69 -9.88
CA ILE A 98 -2.89 8.14 -8.65
C ILE A 98 -1.39 7.93 -8.77
N ILE A 99 -0.62 8.97 -8.46
CA ILE A 99 0.84 8.94 -8.41
C ILE A 99 1.33 9.28 -6.99
N GLN A 100 2.49 8.76 -6.62
CA GLN A 100 3.11 9.05 -5.34
C GLN A 100 3.49 10.52 -5.21
N GLN A 101 3.50 11.04 -3.97
CA GLN A 101 4.09 12.33 -3.65
C GLN A 101 5.56 12.37 -4.10
N PRO A 102 5.99 13.44 -4.79
CA PRO A 102 7.39 13.63 -5.11
C PRO A 102 8.25 13.79 -3.86
N SER A 103 9.50 13.34 -3.92
CA SER A 103 10.46 13.60 -2.86
C SER A 103 11.03 15.01 -3.00
N PHE A 104 10.80 15.84 -1.99
CA PHE A 104 11.32 17.21 -1.98
C PHE A 104 12.66 17.34 -1.27
N ASN A 105 13.09 16.34 -0.49
CA ASN A 105 14.36 16.32 0.24
C ASN A 105 14.63 17.61 1.05
N LYS A 106 13.60 18.14 1.71
CA LYS A 106 13.61 19.41 2.46
C LYS A 106 13.90 20.67 1.61
N LYS A 107 13.82 20.55 0.28
CA LYS A 107 13.95 21.71 -0.62
C LYS A 107 12.60 22.39 -0.78
N PHE A 108 12.32 23.37 0.08
CA PHE A 108 11.02 24.02 0.15
C PHE A 108 10.72 24.93 -1.05
N GLU A 109 11.73 25.38 -1.78
CA GLU A 109 11.57 26.08 -3.06
C GLU A 109 10.89 25.15 -4.09
N ILE A 110 11.40 23.94 -4.22
CA ILE A 110 10.86 22.94 -5.17
C ILE A 110 9.42 22.57 -4.78
N LEU A 111 9.17 22.37 -3.48
CA LEU A 111 7.82 22.11 -2.97
C LEU A 111 6.86 23.28 -3.29
N ASN A 112 7.28 24.52 -3.05
CA ASN A 112 6.46 25.70 -3.32
C ASN A 112 6.13 25.81 -4.81
N ASP A 113 7.09 25.57 -5.71
CA ASP A 113 6.87 25.61 -7.15
C ASP A 113 5.94 24.47 -7.61
N ASP A 114 6.05 23.31 -7.03
CA ASP A 114 5.17 22.17 -7.28
C ASP A 114 3.73 22.48 -6.83
N LEU A 115 3.54 23.00 -5.62
CA LEU A 115 2.23 23.40 -5.10
C LEU A 115 1.60 24.53 -5.95
N LYS A 116 2.40 25.53 -6.38
CA LYS A 116 1.95 26.57 -7.32
C LYS A 116 1.48 25.97 -8.65
N LYS A 117 2.20 25.02 -9.20
CA LYS A 117 1.84 24.34 -10.43
C LYS A 117 0.51 23.61 -10.28
N HIS A 118 0.31 22.90 -9.18
CA HIS A 118 -0.94 22.20 -8.91
C HIS A 118 -2.10 23.17 -8.71
N ALA A 119 -1.91 24.25 -7.97
CA ALA A 119 -2.93 25.27 -7.78
C ALA A 119 -3.37 25.91 -9.11
N LYS A 120 -2.42 26.25 -10.00
CA LYS A 120 -2.71 26.77 -11.35
C LYS A 120 -3.54 25.80 -12.20
N ASN A 121 -3.39 24.50 -11.97
CA ASN A 121 -4.14 23.44 -12.65
C ASN A 121 -5.42 23.05 -11.89
N ASN A 122 -5.90 23.88 -10.97
CA ASN A 122 -7.13 23.71 -10.20
C ASN A 122 -7.14 22.47 -9.27
N TYR A 123 -5.99 21.98 -8.87
CA TYR A 123 -5.93 20.93 -7.85
C TYR A 123 -6.27 21.47 -6.47
N LYS A 124 -7.08 20.70 -5.72
CA LYS A 124 -7.30 20.94 -4.28
C LYS A 124 -6.12 20.39 -3.50
N ILE A 125 -5.40 21.28 -2.83
CA ILE A 125 -4.19 20.92 -2.09
C ILE A 125 -4.55 20.62 -0.64
N ASN A 126 -4.24 19.41 -0.18
CA ASN A 126 -4.40 18.95 1.19
C ASN A 126 -3.03 18.52 1.73
N ILE A 127 -2.65 19.04 2.89
CA ILE A 127 -1.39 18.65 3.53
C ILE A 127 -1.71 18.06 4.89
N PHE A 128 -1.28 16.81 5.06
CA PHE A 128 -1.52 16.00 6.24
C PHE A 128 -0.35 16.14 7.20
N PHE A 129 -0.67 16.46 8.44
CA PHE A 129 0.31 16.69 9.50
C PHE A 129 0.12 15.72 10.65
N SER A 130 1.23 15.31 11.26
CA SER A 130 1.24 14.47 12.44
C SER A 130 0.63 15.17 13.65
N ASN A 131 0.84 16.50 13.75
CA ASN A 131 0.33 17.35 14.83
C ASN A 131 0.26 18.82 14.40
N LYS A 132 -0.31 19.68 15.26
CA LYS A 132 -0.50 21.10 15.00
C LYS A 132 0.81 21.88 14.92
N GLU A 133 1.82 21.48 15.69
CA GLU A 133 3.13 22.13 15.70
C GLU A 133 3.82 22.00 14.34
N GLN A 134 3.68 20.84 13.69
CA GLN A 134 4.22 20.63 12.35
C GLN A 134 3.48 21.44 11.29
N SER A 135 2.17 21.58 11.41
CA SER A 135 1.38 22.46 10.54
C SER A 135 1.84 23.92 10.67
N ASN A 136 1.96 24.43 11.90
CA ASN A 136 2.42 25.81 12.15
C ASN A 136 3.84 26.03 11.60
N ARG A 137 4.75 25.08 11.81
CA ARG A 137 6.10 25.15 11.28
C ARG A 137 6.12 25.18 9.74
N PHE A 138 5.29 24.39 9.12
CA PHE A 138 5.16 24.36 7.66
C PHE A 138 4.68 25.71 7.13
N GLU A 139 3.64 26.30 7.72
CA GLU A 139 3.10 27.60 7.36
C GLU A 139 4.15 28.71 7.51
N GLN A 140 4.94 28.70 8.60
CA GLN A 140 6.05 29.64 8.80
C GLN A 140 7.14 29.51 7.73
N ILE A 141 7.42 28.29 7.24
CA ILE A 141 8.38 28.08 6.17
C ILE A 141 7.83 28.62 4.85
N LEU A 142 6.58 28.27 4.51
CA LEU A 142 5.96 28.71 3.26
C LEU A 142 5.75 30.23 3.21
N SER A 143 5.46 30.88 4.32
CA SER A 143 5.29 32.34 4.35
C SER A 143 6.50 33.12 3.81
N LYS A 144 7.71 32.53 3.89
CA LYS A 144 8.94 33.12 3.35
C LYS A 144 8.96 33.17 1.80
N PHE A 145 8.11 32.39 1.14
CA PHE A 145 8.05 32.30 -0.32
C PHE A 145 6.95 33.18 -0.95
N ASN A 146 6.23 33.98 -0.15
CA ASN A 146 5.13 34.82 -0.62
C ASN A 146 4.16 34.05 -1.54
N TYR A 147 3.72 32.87 -1.08
CA TYR A 147 2.82 32.01 -1.85
C TYR A 147 1.42 32.65 -1.99
N ASN A 148 0.78 32.42 -3.13
CA ASN A 148 -0.53 32.97 -3.49
C ASN A 148 -1.55 31.88 -3.85
N TYR A 149 -1.43 30.71 -3.25
CA TYR A 149 -2.34 29.58 -3.43
C TYR A 149 -2.90 29.13 -2.09
N GLU A 150 -4.07 28.49 -2.13
CA GLU A 150 -4.70 27.94 -0.93
C GLU A 150 -4.35 26.48 -0.77
N PHE A 151 -4.20 26.06 0.47
CA PHE A 151 -4.11 24.65 0.85
C PHE A 151 -4.84 24.40 2.17
N LYS A 152 -5.30 23.17 2.37
CA LYS A 152 -5.95 22.73 3.60
C LYS A 152 -4.98 21.96 4.46
N SER A 153 -4.72 22.42 5.68
CA SER A 153 -4.00 21.71 6.72
C SER A 153 -4.92 20.71 7.41
N ILE A 154 -4.53 19.43 7.44
CA ILE A 154 -5.29 18.34 8.05
C ILE A 154 -4.43 17.69 9.12
N ILE A 155 -4.84 17.77 10.38
CA ILE A 155 -4.13 17.15 11.50
C ILE A 155 -4.57 15.69 11.63
N LYS A 156 -4.08 14.88 10.73
CA LYS A 156 -4.30 13.43 10.68
C LYS A 156 -3.19 12.81 9.85
N PRO A 157 -2.36 11.92 10.40
CA PRO A 157 -1.30 11.29 9.63
C PRO A 157 -1.88 10.30 8.61
N ILE A 158 -1.28 10.29 7.43
CA ILE A 158 -1.45 9.24 6.43
C ILE A 158 -0.06 8.67 6.11
N HIS A 159 0.02 7.40 5.73
CA HIS A 159 1.29 6.70 5.57
C HIS A 159 2.15 7.26 4.42
N LYS A 160 1.54 7.58 3.29
CA LYS A 160 2.22 8.18 2.13
C LYS A 160 1.34 9.23 1.48
N GLY A 161 1.97 10.27 0.95
CA GLY A 161 1.30 11.28 0.16
C GLY A 161 1.10 10.81 -1.29
N PHE A 162 0.11 11.40 -1.93
CA PHE A 162 -0.25 11.07 -3.31
C PHE A 162 -0.89 12.25 -4.05
N ILE A 163 -0.92 12.14 -5.36
CA ILE A 163 -1.65 13.04 -6.24
C ILE A 163 -2.70 12.20 -6.97
N ASN A 164 -3.96 12.56 -6.82
CA ASN A 164 -5.07 11.97 -7.56
C ASN A 164 -5.41 12.90 -8.74
N ASN A 165 -5.05 12.46 -9.95
CA ASN A 165 -5.27 13.25 -11.16
C ASN A 165 -6.72 13.18 -11.66
N ASP A 166 -7.48 12.15 -11.28
CA ASP A 166 -8.89 12.01 -11.66
C ASP A 166 -9.76 13.03 -10.90
N ASP A 167 -9.47 13.21 -9.62
CA ASP A 167 -10.21 14.13 -8.73
C ASP A 167 -9.54 15.52 -8.60
N LEU A 168 -8.42 15.74 -9.26
CA LEU A 168 -7.58 16.94 -9.13
C LEU A 168 -7.27 17.25 -7.65
N LYS A 169 -6.71 16.28 -6.93
CA LYS A 169 -6.36 16.42 -5.52
C LYS A 169 -4.88 16.11 -5.29
N VAL A 170 -4.24 17.00 -4.54
CA VAL A 170 -2.92 16.76 -3.95
C VAL A 170 -3.12 16.44 -2.48
N CYS A 171 -2.53 15.35 -2.01
CA CYS A 171 -2.55 14.89 -0.63
C CYS A 171 -1.12 14.60 -0.19
N TYR A 172 -0.44 15.61 0.35
CA TYR A 172 0.95 15.49 0.77
C TYR A 172 1.07 15.28 2.27
N THR A 173 2.15 14.64 2.71
CA THR A 173 2.43 14.36 4.11
C THR A 173 3.63 15.15 4.61
N ASP A 174 3.56 15.61 5.84
CA ASP A 174 4.65 16.34 6.49
C ASP A 174 5.93 15.50 6.62
N HIS A 175 5.82 14.21 6.92
CA HIS A 175 6.99 13.35 7.09
C HIS A 175 7.78 13.17 5.78
N GLU A 176 7.12 13.05 4.63
CA GLU A 176 7.79 12.99 3.33
C GLU A 176 8.35 14.38 2.93
N ILE A 177 7.61 15.48 3.20
CA ILE A 177 8.08 16.84 2.95
C ILE A 177 9.35 17.13 3.76
N PHE A 178 9.34 16.79 5.05
CA PHE A 178 10.49 17.01 5.96
C PHE A 178 11.53 15.89 5.92
N ASN A 179 11.34 14.88 5.06
CA ASN A 179 12.20 13.71 4.94
C ASN A 179 12.46 13.05 6.30
N ARG A 180 11.38 12.71 7.02
CA ARG A 180 11.42 11.98 8.27
C ARG A 180 11.05 10.54 8.00
N PHE A 181 12.00 9.66 8.23
CA PHE A 181 11.75 8.23 8.23
C PHE A 181 11.30 7.81 9.64
N HIS A 182 10.24 7.04 9.72
CA HIS A 182 9.79 6.36 10.94
C HIS A 182 10.26 4.92 10.92
#